data_be1722f6a3fd5ed7a7802831f97efeba
#
_entry.id   be1722f6a3fd5ed7a7802831f97efeba
#
_cell.length_a   1.000
_cell.length_b   1.000
_cell.length_c   1.000
_cell.angle_alpha   90.00
_cell.angle_beta   90.00
_cell.angle_gamma   90.00
#
_symmetry.space_group_name_H-M   'P 1'
#
loop_
_entity.id
_entity.type
_entity.pdbx_description
1 polymer ?
#
loop_
_entity_poly.entity_id
_entity_poly.type
_entity_poly.pdbx_seq_one_letter_code
_entity_poly.pdbx_strand_id
1 'polypeptide(L)'
;MGVRHDEQAILQQIRAVSYGQVSDLDDIIVVSKYFSDETIVDYLDKAQLTSIAKYMNVMTIGGDELTRVGLRTAVRRIVKEDRQLYFEGITGLTRAELVQCCEDRGMVCDGLLKNEIVDLMNDWLQLSVQKRVPTR
;
A
#
# COMPACT_ATOMS: atom_id res chain seq x y z
N MET A 1 10.29 24.27 -0.07
CA MET A 1 9.92 23.65 1.20
C MET A 1 10.26 22.19 1.21
N GLY A 2 10.88 21.73 2.27
CA GLY A 2 11.24 20.34 2.41
C GLY A 2 10.06 19.47 2.84
N VAL A 3 10.26 18.17 2.76
CA VAL A 3 9.32 17.20 3.26
C VAL A 3 9.32 17.26 4.79
N ARG A 4 8.16 17.13 5.41
CA ARG A 4 8.05 17.11 6.87
C ARG A 4 8.83 15.92 7.44
N HIS A 5 9.24 16.05 8.69
CA HIS A 5 10.08 15.04 9.34
C HIS A 5 9.44 13.66 9.33
N ASP A 6 8.16 13.58 9.63
CA ASP A 6 7.41 12.31 9.63
C ASP A 6 7.29 11.73 8.23
N GLU A 7 7.14 12.58 7.21
CA GLU A 7 7.10 12.13 5.82
C GLU A 7 8.44 11.56 5.39
N GLN A 8 9.54 12.18 5.81
CA GLN A 8 10.87 11.65 5.51
C GLN A 8 11.09 10.30 6.17
N ALA A 9 10.64 10.14 7.41
CA ALA A 9 10.73 8.86 8.10
C ALA A 9 9.94 7.78 7.35
N ILE A 10 8.75 8.12 6.87
CA ILE A 10 7.91 7.20 6.08
C ILE A 10 8.63 6.83 4.78
N LEU A 11 9.19 7.81 4.07
CA LEU A 11 9.90 7.55 2.82
C LEU A 11 11.11 6.65 3.02
N GLN A 12 11.86 6.85 4.11
CA GLN A 12 12.99 5.99 4.42
C GLN A 12 12.55 4.56 4.69
N GLN A 13 11.46 4.39 5.42
CA GLN A 13 10.92 3.08 5.72
C GLN A 13 10.38 2.39 4.46
N ILE A 14 9.69 3.12 3.61
CA ILE A 14 9.21 2.59 2.33
C ILE A 14 10.38 2.10 1.50
N ARG A 15 11.46 2.85 1.45
CA ARG A 15 12.67 2.45 0.73
C ARG A 15 13.24 1.14 1.28
N ALA A 16 13.28 0.99 2.60
CA ALA A 16 13.74 -0.24 3.23
C ALA A 16 12.83 -1.43 2.92
N VAL A 17 11.52 -1.21 3.01
CA VAL A 17 10.52 -2.25 2.74
C VAL A 17 10.54 -2.69 1.27
N SER A 18 10.78 -1.76 0.35
CA SER A 18 10.76 -2.08 -1.09
C SER A 18 11.86 -3.04 -1.51
N TYR A 19 12.88 -3.24 -0.71
CA TYR A 19 13.93 -4.23 -0.96
C TYR A 19 13.64 -5.58 -0.32
N GLY A 20 12.60 -5.65 0.50
CA GLY A 20 12.17 -6.86 1.16
C GLY A 20 10.69 -7.10 0.90
N GLN A 21 10.16 -8.11 1.56
CA GLN A 21 8.74 -8.44 1.49
C GLN A 21 8.05 -7.93 2.74
N VAL A 22 6.80 -7.46 2.58
CA VAL A 22 5.97 -7.11 3.74
C VAL A 22 5.64 -8.40 4.47
N SER A 23 6.20 -8.59 5.64
CA SER A 23 6.10 -9.85 6.36
C SER A 23 5.55 -9.70 7.78
N ASP A 24 5.49 -8.49 8.31
CA ASP A 24 5.02 -8.29 9.67
C ASP A 24 4.17 -7.02 9.79
N LEU A 25 3.62 -6.83 10.98
CA LEU A 25 2.71 -5.72 11.26
C LEU A 25 3.38 -4.36 11.11
N ASP A 26 4.66 -4.25 11.48
CA ASP A 26 5.38 -2.98 11.38
C ASP A 26 5.49 -2.54 9.92
N ASP A 27 5.79 -3.48 9.02
CA ASP A 27 5.86 -3.20 7.59
C ASP A 27 4.50 -2.78 7.05
N ILE A 28 3.43 -3.43 7.50
CA ILE A 28 2.07 -3.10 7.10
C ILE A 28 1.72 -1.67 7.53
N ILE A 29 2.10 -1.29 8.74
CA ILE A 29 1.86 0.06 9.25
C ILE A 29 2.54 1.10 8.36
N VAL A 30 3.79 0.86 8.01
CA VAL A 30 4.55 1.78 7.15
C VAL A 30 3.88 1.94 5.79
N VAL A 31 3.53 0.83 5.15
CA VAL A 31 2.91 0.86 3.82
C VAL A 31 1.53 1.50 3.88
N SER A 32 0.75 1.23 4.95
CA SER A 32 -0.57 1.84 5.08
C SER A 32 -0.49 3.37 5.21
N LYS A 33 0.56 3.89 5.83
CA LYS A 33 0.77 5.34 5.92
C LYS A 33 1.05 5.95 4.54
N TYR A 34 1.78 5.22 3.69
CA TYR A 34 2.00 5.64 2.31
C TYR A 34 0.66 5.79 1.57
N PHE A 35 -0.24 4.82 1.75
CA PHE A 35 -1.55 4.86 1.09
C PHE A 35 -2.51 5.89 1.70
N SER A 36 -2.20 6.43 2.86
CA SER A 36 -3.07 7.43 3.47
C SER A 36 -2.84 8.84 2.92
N ASP A 37 -1.72 9.08 2.24
CA ASP A 37 -1.39 10.40 1.72
C ASP A 37 -0.71 10.25 0.35
N GLU A 38 -1.50 10.38 -0.70
CA GLU A 38 -1.00 10.25 -2.07
C GLU A 38 -0.01 11.34 -2.46
N THR A 39 0.06 12.45 -1.70
CA THR A 39 1.02 13.51 -2.01
C THR A 39 2.45 13.07 -1.77
N ILE A 40 2.66 12.00 -1.01
CA ILE A 40 3.99 11.43 -0.80
C ILE A 40 4.65 11.06 -2.13
N VAL A 41 3.85 10.67 -3.13
CA VAL A 41 4.35 10.32 -4.46
C VAL A 41 5.18 11.46 -5.06
N ASP A 42 4.81 12.70 -4.77
CA ASP A 42 5.49 13.88 -5.32
C ASP A 42 6.89 14.07 -4.73
N TYR A 43 7.16 13.48 -3.57
CA TYR A 43 8.43 13.62 -2.87
C TYR A 43 9.39 12.44 -3.11
N LEU A 44 8.96 11.43 -3.84
CA LEU A 44 9.81 10.27 -4.12
C LEU A 44 10.89 10.64 -5.13
N ASP A 45 12.14 10.29 -4.83
CA ASP A 45 13.21 10.41 -5.80
C ASP A 45 13.10 9.26 -6.82
N LYS A 46 13.95 9.29 -7.84
CA LYS A 46 13.89 8.31 -8.93
C LYS A 46 14.03 6.86 -8.42
N ALA A 47 14.96 6.64 -7.49
CA ALA A 47 15.19 5.29 -6.95
C ALA A 47 14.00 4.81 -6.14
N GLN A 48 13.45 5.66 -5.28
CA GLN A 48 12.26 5.37 -4.49
C GLN A 48 11.06 5.12 -5.39
N LEU A 49 10.88 5.98 -6.39
CA LEU A 49 9.78 5.88 -7.33
C LEU A 49 9.80 4.55 -8.08
N THR A 50 10.97 4.16 -8.58
CA THR A 50 11.14 2.91 -9.30
C THR A 50 10.87 1.72 -8.38
N SER A 51 11.38 1.76 -7.15
CA SER A 51 11.20 0.68 -6.18
C SER A 51 9.72 0.51 -5.80
N ILE A 52 9.03 1.61 -5.53
CA ILE A 52 7.62 1.56 -5.14
C ILE A 52 6.74 1.12 -6.31
N ALA A 53 7.04 1.61 -7.52
CA ALA A 53 6.31 1.20 -8.72
C ALA A 53 6.43 -0.32 -8.94
N LYS A 54 7.64 -0.84 -8.77
CA LYS A 54 7.88 -2.27 -8.89
C LYS A 54 7.13 -3.07 -7.83
N TYR A 55 7.17 -2.58 -6.61
CA TYR A 55 6.50 -3.18 -5.46
C TYR A 55 4.97 -3.25 -5.67
N MET A 56 4.40 -2.24 -6.34
CA MET A 56 2.97 -2.14 -6.58
C MET A 56 2.56 -2.58 -7.98
N ASN A 57 3.48 -3.16 -8.75
CA ASN A 57 3.23 -3.59 -10.12
C ASN A 57 2.76 -2.45 -11.04
N VAL A 58 3.29 -1.27 -10.83
CA VAL A 58 3.04 -0.11 -11.68
C VAL A 58 4.15 -0.03 -12.73
N MET A 59 3.76 0.17 -13.99
CA MET A 59 4.74 0.27 -15.07
C MET A 59 5.57 1.54 -14.96
N THR A 60 6.87 1.41 -15.25
CA THR A 60 7.80 2.53 -15.22
C THR A 60 8.17 3.06 -16.61
N ILE A 61 7.58 2.48 -17.64
CA ILE A 61 7.82 2.88 -19.02
C ILE A 61 7.21 4.27 -19.26
N GLY A 62 7.97 5.15 -19.90
CA GLY A 62 7.48 6.48 -20.23
C GLY A 62 8.01 7.59 -19.34
N GLY A 63 8.88 7.25 -18.38
CA GLY A 63 9.55 8.23 -17.53
C GLY A 63 8.88 8.42 -16.17
N ASP A 64 9.53 9.21 -15.34
CA ASP A 64 9.15 9.39 -13.94
C ASP A 64 7.77 10.02 -13.79
N GLU A 65 7.42 10.98 -14.63
CA GLU A 65 6.12 11.65 -14.52
C GLU A 65 4.95 10.69 -14.78
N LEU A 66 5.08 9.83 -15.81
CA LEU A 66 4.05 8.83 -16.06
C LEU A 66 4.00 7.79 -14.95
N THR A 67 5.16 7.44 -14.38
CA THR A 67 5.21 6.53 -13.23
C THR A 67 4.49 7.14 -12.03
N ARG A 68 4.68 8.44 -11.77
CA ARG A 68 3.99 9.13 -10.67
C ARG A 68 2.47 9.13 -10.87
N VAL A 69 2.02 9.39 -12.09
CA VAL A 69 0.59 9.35 -12.42
C VAL A 69 0.03 7.96 -12.17
N GLY A 70 0.74 6.93 -12.61
CA GLY A 70 0.35 5.54 -12.38
C GLY A 70 0.26 5.19 -10.91
N LEU A 71 1.22 5.64 -10.11
CA LEU A 71 1.22 5.40 -8.66
C LEU A 71 0.05 6.11 -7.97
N ARG A 72 -0.20 7.37 -8.31
CA ARG A 72 -1.34 8.09 -7.74
C ARG A 72 -2.65 7.40 -8.06
N THR A 73 -2.80 6.97 -9.32
CA THR A 73 -4.00 6.26 -9.75
C THR A 73 -4.17 4.94 -8.98
N ALA A 74 -3.08 4.20 -8.81
CA ALA A 74 -3.10 2.94 -8.05
C ALA A 74 -3.48 3.18 -6.59
N VAL A 75 -2.89 4.21 -5.97
CA VAL A 75 -3.20 4.55 -4.57
C VAL A 75 -4.68 4.93 -4.41
N ARG A 76 -5.19 5.77 -5.30
CA ARG A 76 -6.61 6.18 -5.25
C ARG A 76 -7.54 4.99 -5.39
N ARG A 77 -7.22 4.08 -6.30
CA ARG A 77 -8.00 2.85 -6.49
C ARG A 77 -8.01 2.01 -5.23
N ILE A 78 -6.83 1.82 -4.61
CA ILE A 78 -6.70 1.04 -3.38
C ILE A 78 -7.47 1.69 -2.23
N VAL A 79 -7.39 3.01 -2.09
CA VAL A 79 -8.13 3.74 -1.05
C VAL A 79 -9.64 3.52 -1.19
N LYS A 80 -10.15 3.62 -2.40
CA LYS A 80 -11.57 3.41 -2.68
C LYS A 80 -11.98 1.97 -2.39
N GLU A 81 -11.17 1.02 -2.84
CA GLU A 81 -11.43 -0.40 -2.64
C GLU A 81 -11.36 -0.78 -1.16
N ASP A 82 -10.38 -0.25 -0.42
CA ASP A 82 -10.25 -0.49 1.02
C ASP A 82 -11.52 -0.08 1.75
N ARG A 83 -12.04 1.10 1.44
CA ARG A 83 -13.25 1.60 2.09
C ARG A 83 -14.43 0.67 1.81
N GLN A 84 -14.56 0.24 0.57
CA GLN A 84 -15.62 -0.67 0.17
C GLN A 84 -15.49 -2.02 0.89
N LEU A 85 -14.30 -2.59 0.90
CA LEU A 85 -14.05 -3.88 1.57
C LEU A 85 -14.26 -3.80 3.07
N TYR A 86 -13.90 -2.69 3.67
CA TYR A 86 -14.07 -2.50 5.11
C TYR A 86 -15.54 -2.54 5.51
N PHE A 87 -16.41 -1.91 4.73
CA PHE A 87 -17.84 -1.87 5.04
C PHE A 87 -18.59 -3.12 4.60
N GLU A 88 -18.17 -3.74 3.51
CA GLU A 88 -18.83 -4.94 3.00
C GLU A 88 -18.31 -6.23 3.63
N GLY A 89 -17.08 -6.20 4.14
CA GLY A 89 -16.41 -7.38 4.65
C GLY A 89 -15.72 -8.18 3.55
N ILE A 90 -14.83 -9.07 3.96
CA ILE A 90 -14.00 -9.82 3.03
C ILE A 90 -14.23 -11.33 3.10
N THR A 91 -15.17 -11.79 3.93
CA THR A 91 -15.40 -13.22 4.12
C THR A 91 -15.99 -13.91 2.90
N GLY A 92 -16.63 -13.14 2.01
CA GLY A 92 -17.18 -13.69 0.77
C GLY A 92 -16.17 -13.81 -0.36
N LEU A 93 -14.96 -13.34 -0.19
CA LEU A 93 -13.94 -13.38 -1.24
C LEU A 93 -13.31 -14.77 -1.33
N THR A 94 -13.00 -15.18 -2.55
CA THR A 94 -12.25 -16.42 -2.77
C THR A 94 -10.79 -16.22 -2.36
N ARG A 95 -10.06 -17.32 -2.21
CA ARG A 95 -8.63 -17.26 -1.92
C ARG A 95 -7.88 -16.47 -3.00
N ALA A 96 -8.22 -16.71 -4.27
CA ALA A 96 -7.57 -16.01 -5.38
C ALA A 96 -7.83 -14.50 -5.31
N GLU A 97 -9.05 -14.09 -4.98
CA GLU A 97 -9.39 -12.67 -4.82
C GLU A 97 -8.65 -12.05 -3.66
N LEU A 98 -8.54 -12.77 -2.54
CA LEU A 98 -7.80 -12.30 -1.36
C LEU A 98 -6.31 -12.14 -1.66
N VAL A 99 -5.72 -13.11 -2.36
CA VAL A 99 -4.30 -13.03 -2.78
C VAL A 99 -4.08 -11.81 -3.65
N GLN A 100 -4.98 -11.57 -4.60
CA GLN A 100 -4.88 -10.40 -5.48
C GLN A 100 -4.97 -9.10 -4.68
N CYS A 101 -5.87 -9.03 -3.71
CA CYS A 101 -5.99 -7.86 -2.84
C CYS A 101 -4.68 -7.59 -2.10
N CYS A 102 -4.07 -8.64 -1.56
CA CYS A 102 -2.79 -8.51 -0.85
C CYS A 102 -1.68 -8.07 -1.77
N GLU A 103 -1.59 -8.69 -2.95
CA GLU A 103 -0.54 -8.34 -3.92
C GLU A 103 -0.66 -6.91 -4.41
N ASP A 104 -1.87 -6.43 -4.64
CA ASP A 104 -2.12 -5.04 -5.03
C ASP A 104 -1.60 -4.04 -4.00
N ARG A 105 -1.51 -4.47 -2.76
CA ARG A 105 -1.03 -3.66 -1.63
C ARG A 105 0.41 -3.95 -1.25
N GLY A 106 1.08 -4.78 -2.05
CA GLY A 106 2.47 -5.13 -1.82
C GLY A 106 2.70 -6.16 -0.73
N MET A 107 1.66 -6.84 -0.30
CA MET A 107 1.79 -7.89 0.72
C MET A 107 2.00 -9.24 0.07
N VAL A 108 2.84 -10.06 0.68
CA VAL A 108 3.18 -11.39 0.17
C VAL A 108 2.33 -12.44 0.87
N CYS A 109 1.65 -13.24 0.07
CA CYS A 109 0.73 -14.27 0.56
C CYS A 109 1.21 -15.69 0.27
N ASP A 110 2.41 -15.84 -0.23
CA ASP A 110 2.95 -17.16 -0.61
C ASP A 110 3.01 -18.08 0.62
N GLY A 111 2.43 -19.26 0.49
CA GLY A 111 2.44 -20.23 1.55
C GLY A 111 1.45 -19.99 2.68
N LEU A 112 0.63 -18.95 2.60
CA LEU A 112 -0.35 -18.64 3.63
C LEU A 112 -1.66 -19.38 3.37
N LEU A 113 -2.31 -19.80 4.45
CA LEU A 113 -3.65 -20.35 4.40
C LEU A 113 -4.66 -19.23 4.22
N LYS A 114 -5.86 -19.56 3.74
CA LYS A 114 -6.88 -18.55 3.49
C LYS A 114 -7.20 -17.71 4.74
N ASN A 115 -7.32 -18.36 5.91
CA ASN A 115 -7.60 -17.63 7.15
C ASN A 115 -6.46 -16.67 7.54
N GLU A 116 -5.22 -17.04 7.23
CA GLU A 116 -4.08 -16.17 7.47
C GLU A 116 -4.10 -14.95 6.55
N ILE A 117 -4.52 -15.14 5.30
CA ILE A 117 -4.67 -14.03 4.34
C ILE A 117 -5.80 -13.10 4.77
N VAL A 118 -6.91 -13.67 5.26
CA VAL A 118 -8.03 -12.88 5.81
C VAL A 118 -7.54 -12.01 6.97
N ASP A 119 -6.76 -12.58 7.88
CA ASP A 119 -6.24 -11.83 9.02
C ASP A 119 -5.33 -10.69 8.56
N LEU A 120 -4.46 -10.98 7.60
CA LEU A 120 -3.55 -9.98 7.03
C LEU A 120 -4.32 -8.81 6.40
N MET A 121 -5.35 -9.12 5.60
CA MET A 121 -6.18 -8.10 4.98
C MET A 121 -7.00 -7.31 6.01
N ASN A 122 -7.50 -7.97 7.04
CA ASN A 122 -8.23 -7.27 8.10
C ASN A 122 -7.32 -6.30 8.85
N ASP A 123 -6.08 -6.69 9.14
CA ASP A 123 -5.11 -5.81 9.76
C ASP A 123 -4.85 -4.58 8.88
N TRP A 124 -4.67 -4.81 7.58
CA TRP A 124 -4.50 -3.72 6.63
C TRP A 124 -5.68 -2.76 6.65
N LEU A 125 -6.90 -3.30 6.55
CA LEU A 125 -8.11 -2.48 6.49
C LEU A 125 -8.31 -1.66 7.77
N GLN A 126 -7.99 -2.23 8.93
CA GLN A 126 -8.06 -1.52 10.19
C GLN A 126 -7.13 -0.30 10.18
N LEU A 127 -5.90 -0.50 9.75
CA LEU A 127 -4.91 0.58 9.72
C LEU A 127 -5.23 1.61 8.64
N SER A 128 -5.65 1.15 7.48
CA SER A 128 -5.85 1.99 6.30
C SER A 128 -7.11 2.84 6.43
N VAL A 129 -8.24 2.22 6.74
CA VAL A 129 -9.52 2.92 6.74
C VAL A 129 -9.72 3.74 8.00
N GLN A 130 -9.39 3.21 9.17
CA GLN A 130 -9.59 3.94 10.44
C GLN A 130 -8.79 5.24 10.48
N LYS A 131 -7.61 5.26 9.90
CA LYS A 131 -6.78 6.46 9.90
C LYS A 131 -7.29 7.54 8.95
N ARG A 132 -8.07 7.14 7.94
CA ARG A 132 -8.63 8.09 6.97
C ARG A 132 -9.97 8.66 7.40
N VAL A 133 -10.68 7.95 8.27
CA VAL A 133 -11.98 8.39 8.74
C VAL A 133 -11.78 9.38 9.89
N PRO A 134 -12.32 10.60 9.78
CA PRO A 134 -12.18 11.57 10.86
C PRO A 134 -12.81 11.02 12.15
N THR A 135 -12.06 11.06 13.23
CA THR A 135 -12.58 10.72 14.54
C THR A 135 -13.33 11.92 15.12
N ARG A 136 -14.46 11.63 15.66
CA ARG A 136 -15.29 12.67 16.25
C ARG A 136 -15.61 12.37 17.68
#